data_14fad4e696f92f2bfbcd5ac00494c7ce
#
_entry.id   14fad4e696f92f2bfbcd5ac00494c7ce
#
_cell.length_a   1.000
_cell.length_b   1.000
_cell.length_c   1.000
_cell.angle_alpha   90.00
_cell.angle_beta   90.00
_cell.angle_gamma   90.00
#
_symmetry.space_group_name_H-M   'P 1'
#
loop_
_entity.id
_entity.type
_entity.pdbx_description
1 polymer ?
#
loop_
_entity_poly.entity_id
_entity_poly.type
_entity_poly.pdbx_seq_one_letter_code
_entity_poly.pdbx_strand_id
1 'polypeptide(L)'
;PLRRQRQMCIRDRGKLSREIFELREKRGEGHERDFLTVGSMGHASMIALEIALEKPNRRVWCLDGDGAALMHLGALPVIAQRKPANLIHVVINNAAHETVGGMPVCEGGLCAAKVASAVGYPRTLNARDESTLEAALQEAKRANQLTMLEVACAVGARADLGRPTTTPIQNRDALMAFLREEKA
;
A
#
# COMPACT_ATOMS: atom_id res chain seq x y z
N PRO A 1 4.24 22.81 1.57
CA PRO A 1 2.89 22.42 1.18
C PRO A 1 2.84 21.64 -0.14
N LEU A 2 3.58 22.05 -1.17
CA LEU A 2 3.55 21.46 -2.52
C LEU A 2 4.00 19.98 -2.59
N ARG A 3 4.87 19.50 -1.68
CA ARG A 3 5.32 18.09 -1.65
C ARG A 3 4.23 17.11 -1.21
N ARG A 4 3.25 17.53 -0.39
CA ARG A 4 2.14 16.66 0.04
C ARG A 4 1.15 16.33 -1.08
N GLN A 5 1.00 17.19 -2.08
CA GLN A 5 0.07 17.01 -3.19
C GLN A 5 0.50 15.96 -4.22
N ARG A 6 1.76 15.47 -4.17
CA ARG A 6 2.33 14.52 -5.14
C ARG A 6 2.33 13.07 -4.67
N GLN A 7 1.79 12.77 -3.50
CA GLN A 7 1.74 11.40 -2.99
C GLN A 7 0.38 10.77 -3.28
N MET A 8 0.41 9.56 -3.78
CA MET A 8 -0.77 8.74 -4.04
C MET A 8 -0.70 7.47 -3.23
N CYS A 9 -1.86 6.93 -2.87
CA CYS A 9 -1.95 5.73 -2.08
C CYS A 9 -2.90 4.73 -2.74
N ILE A 10 -2.36 3.59 -3.15
CA ILE A 10 -3.10 2.45 -3.68
C ILE A 10 -3.19 1.41 -2.58
N ARG A 11 -4.38 0.89 -2.30
CA ARG A 11 -4.61 0.04 -1.12
C ARG A 11 -5.37 -1.19 -1.47
N ASP A 12 -4.97 -2.29 -0.85
CA ASP A 12 -5.75 -3.50 -0.90
C ASP A 12 -6.95 -3.43 0.06
N ARG A 13 -7.90 -4.32 -0.18
CA ARG A 13 -9.17 -4.42 0.53
C ARG A 13 -8.96 -4.79 2.00
N GLY A 14 -9.82 -4.26 2.89
CA GLY A 14 -9.89 -4.68 4.28
C GLY A 14 -9.93 -3.51 5.28
N LYS A 15 -9.51 -3.79 6.51
CA LYS A 15 -9.51 -2.83 7.61
C LYS A 15 -8.60 -1.62 7.32
N LEU A 16 -7.46 -1.87 6.67
CA LEU A 16 -6.49 -0.83 6.31
C LEU A 16 -7.10 0.27 5.42
N SER A 17 -7.89 -0.10 4.41
CA SER A 17 -8.59 0.87 3.56
C SER A 17 -9.58 1.73 4.35
N ARG A 18 -10.26 1.15 5.32
CA ARG A 18 -11.21 1.86 6.20
C ARG A 18 -10.49 2.83 7.12
N GLU A 19 -9.39 2.40 7.77
CA GLU A 19 -8.59 3.24 8.65
C GLU A 19 -8.10 4.51 7.96
N ILE A 20 -7.62 4.36 6.75
CA ILE A 20 -7.09 5.50 6.03
C ILE A 20 -8.21 6.38 5.46
N PHE A 21 -9.35 5.80 5.06
CA PHE A 21 -10.52 6.58 4.67
C PHE A 21 -10.94 7.50 5.82
N GLU A 22 -11.17 6.95 7.02
CA GLU A 22 -11.52 7.74 8.20
C GLU A 22 -10.42 8.74 8.62
N LEU A 23 -9.16 8.37 8.48
CA LEU A 23 -8.05 9.29 8.76
C LEU A 23 -8.09 10.52 7.86
N ARG A 24 -8.44 10.35 6.57
CA ARG A 24 -8.65 11.47 5.63
C ARG A 24 -9.82 12.33 6.07
N GLU A 25 -10.98 11.71 6.38
CA GLU A 25 -12.15 12.42 6.91
C GLU A 25 -11.81 13.26 8.15
N LYS A 26 -11.15 12.64 9.14
CA LYS A 26 -10.72 13.33 10.37
C LYS A 26 -9.76 14.51 10.12
N ARG A 27 -9.02 14.47 9.02
CA ARG A 27 -8.08 15.52 8.62
C ARG A 27 -8.68 16.56 7.67
N GLY A 28 -9.92 16.39 7.25
CA GLY A 28 -10.56 17.23 6.23
C GLY A 28 -9.84 17.15 4.87
N GLU A 29 -9.20 16.00 4.57
CA GLU A 29 -8.51 15.77 3.32
C GLU A 29 -9.41 15.04 2.33
N GLY A 30 -9.31 15.35 1.03
CA GLY A 30 -10.05 14.65 -0.03
C GLY A 30 -9.51 13.23 -0.29
N HIS A 31 -10.32 12.42 -0.99
CA HIS A 31 -10.03 11.02 -1.31
C HIS A 31 -9.54 10.80 -2.75
N GLU A 32 -9.40 11.86 -3.54
CA GLU A 32 -9.05 11.79 -4.97
C GLU A 32 -7.66 11.17 -5.23
N ARG A 33 -6.81 11.15 -4.21
CA ARG A 33 -5.45 10.58 -4.29
C ARG A 33 -5.35 9.15 -3.80
N ASP A 34 -6.46 8.58 -3.37
CA ASP A 34 -6.50 7.25 -2.80
C ASP A 34 -7.30 6.31 -3.72
N PHE A 35 -6.74 5.15 -4.02
CA PHE A 35 -7.48 4.10 -4.69
C PHE A 35 -7.72 2.94 -3.73
N LEU A 36 -8.98 2.72 -3.40
CA LEU A 36 -9.42 1.66 -2.51
C LEU A 36 -9.91 0.49 -3.36
N THR A 37 -9.07 -0.53 -3.54
CA THR A 37 -9.50 -1.71 -4.30
C THR A 37 -10.66 -2.42 -3.58
N VAL A 38 -11.65 -2.85 -4.34
CA VAL A 38 -12.81 -3.62 -3.86
C VAL A 38 -12.90 -4.94 -4.62
N GLY A 39 -12.82 -6.05 -3.93
CA GLY A 39 -12.61 -7.36 -4.56
C GLY A 39 -11.13 -7.59 -4.84
N SER A 40 -10.76 -8.43 -5.75
CA SER A 40 -9.40 -8.62 -6.30
C SER A 40 -8.24 -8.43 -5.31
N MET A 41 -8.27 -9.14 -4.17
CA MET A 41 -7.19 -9.13 -3.18
C MET A 41 -5.83 -9.41 -3.85
N GLY A 42 -4.82 -8.59 -3.49
CA GLY A 42 -3.46 -8.73 -4.00
C GLY A 42 -3.17 -8.02 -5.33
N HIS A 43 -4.16 -7.39 -5.98
CA HIS A 43 -3.93 -6.66 -7.25
C HIS A 43 -3.48 -5.20 -7.03
N ALA A 44 -3.53 -4.69 -5.80
CA ALA A 44 -3.16 -3.32 -5.50
C ALA A 44 -1.73 -2.99 -5.93
N SER A 45 -0.81 -3.93 -5.76
CA SER A 45 0.60 -3.77 -6.11
C SER A 45 0.83 -3.60 -7.62
N MET A 46 0.07 -4.31 -8.46
CA MET A 46 0.18 -4.17 -9.92
C MET A 46 -0.46 -2.88 -10.43
N ILE A 47 -1.57 -2.45 -9.82
CA ILE A 47 -2.16 -1.12 -10.10
C ILE A 47 -1.17 -0.01 -9.72
N ALA A 48 -0.55 -0.14 -8.54
CA ALA A 48 0.46 0.80 -8.08
C ALA A 48 1.70 0.85 -8.99
N LEU A 49 2.13 -0.31 -9.51
CA LEU A 49 3.22 -0.40 -10.47
C LEU A 49 2.93 0.44 -11.72
N GLU A 50 1.79 0.21 -12.37
CA GLU A 50 1.45 0.92 -13.61
C GLU A 50 1.33 2.44 -13.37
N ILE A 51 0.69 2.85 -12.28
CA ILE A 51 0.63 4.27 -11.93
C ILE A 51 2.02 4.86 -11.68
N ALA A 52 2.92 4.11 -11.04
CA ALA A 52 4.28 4.56 -10.78
C ALA A 52 5.08 4.74 -12.08
N LEU A 53 4.89 3.86 -13.06
CA LEU A 53 5.54 3.94 -14.36
C LEU A 53 5.00 5.11 -15.20
N GLU A 54 3.68 5.31 -15.23
CA GLU A 54 3.02 6.36 -15.99
C GLU A 54 3.20 7.76 -15.35
N LYS A 55 3.47 7.82 -14.04
CA LYS A 55 3.62 9.06 -13.29
C LYS A 55 4.96 9.10 -12.52
N PRO A 56 6.11 9.10 -13.21
CA PRO A 56 7.43 8.96 -12.59
C PRO A 56 7.77 10.10 -11.60
N ASN A 57 7.15 11.26 -11.76
CA ASN A 57 7.36 12.41 -10.88
C ASN A 57 6.48 12.38 -9.61
N ARG A 58 5.58 11.39 -9.47
CA ARG A 58 4.73 11.20 -8.30
C ARG A 58 5.23 10.05 -7.44
N ARG A 59 5.21 10.23 -6.12
CA ARG A 59 5.44 9.14 -5.18
C ARG A 59 4.16 8.32 -5.05
N VAL A 60 4.26 7.03 -5.32
CA VAL A 60 3.17 6.07 -5.19
C VAL A 60 3.43 5.19 -3.96
N TRP A 61 2.46 5.11 -3.08
CA TRP A 61 2.44 4.21 -1.93
C TRP A 61 1.43 3.10 -2.20
N CYS A 62 1.90 1.86 -2.26
CA CYS A 62 1.05 0.69 -2.25
C CYS A 62 0.97 0.19 -0.81
N LEU A 63 -0.22 0.07 -0.26
CA LEU A 63 -0.45 -0.50 1.07
C LEU A 63 -1.19 -1.82 0.91
N ASP A 64 -0.49 -2.90 1.17
CA ASP A 64 -0.97 -4.26 1.02
C ASP A 64 -1.06 -4.96 2.39
N GLY A 65 -1.92 -5.95 2.52
CA GLY A 65 -1.86 -6.91 3.63
C GLY A 65 -0.98 -8.10 3.25
N ASP A 66 -0.44 -8.79 4.24
CA ASP A 66 0.38 -10.00 4.06
C ASP A 66 -0.36 -11.11 3.29
N GLY A 67 -1.62 -11.36 3.65
CA GLY A 67 -2.47 -12.32 2.95
C GLY A 67 -2.76 -11.93 1.51
N ALA A 68 -2.96 -10.65 1.25
CA ALA A 68 -3.18 -10.13 -0.11
C ALA A 68 -1.89 -10.25 -0.95
N ALA A 69 -0.75 -9.85 -0.39
CA ALA A 69 0.54 -10.01 -1.05
C ALA A 69 0.86 -11.48 -1.37
N LEU A 70 0.50 -12.41 -0.47
CA LEU A 70 0.68 -13.85 -0.70
C LEU A 70 -0.20 -14.36 -1.84
N MET A 71 -1.44 -13.92 -1.94
CA MET A 71 -2.38 -14.37 -3.00
C MET A 71 -1.87 -14.06 -4.41
N HIS A 72 -1.09 -13.00 -4.59
CA HIS A 72 -0.51 -12.60 -5.88
C HIS A 72 1.01 -12.38 -5.77
N LEU A 73 1.70 -13.29 -5.09
CA LEU A 73 3.13 -13.18 -4.81
C LEU A 73 3.98 -13.05 -6.08
N GLY A 74 3.51 -13.59 -7.20
CA GLY A 74 4.12 -13.44 -8.52
C GLY A 74 4.19 -12.00 -9.05
N ALA A 75 3.47 -11.06 -8.45
CA ALA A 75 3.60 -9.64 -8.75
C ALA A 75 4.97 -9.07 -8.35
N LEU A 76 5.57 -9.57 -7.27
CA LEU A 76 6.82 -9.04 -6.74
C LEU A 76 7.99 -9.13 -7.74
N PRO A 77 8.27 -10.28 -8.41
CA PRO A 77 9.34 -10.33 -9.42
C PRO A 77 9.06 -9.42 -10.62
N VAL A 78 7.80 -9.23 -11.03
CA VAL A 78 7.45 -8.30 -12.11
C VAL A 78 7.77 -6.86 -11.70
N ILE A 79 7.38 -6.45 -10.50
CA ILE A 79 7.69 -5.12 -9.95
C ILE A 79 9.21 -4.93 -9.81
N ALA A 80 9.91 -5.96 -9.30
CA ALA A 80 11.37 -5.95 -9.15
C ALA A 80 12.09 -5.78 -10.50
N GLN A 81 11.58 -6.39 -11.56
CA GLN A 81 12.13 -6.24 -12.92
C GLN A 81 11.94 -4.82 -13.46
N ARG A 82 10.80 -4.19 -13.21
CA ARG A 82 10.48 -2.83 -13.67
C ARG A 82 11.18 -1.74 -12.87
N LYS A 83 11.49 -1.99 -11.60
CA LYS A 83 12.23 -1.09 -10.67
C LYS A 83 11.75 0.36 -10.66
N PRO A 84 10.47 0.66 -10.51
CA PRO A 84 9.98 2.04 -10.46
C PRO A 84 10.58 2.76 -9.23
N ALA A 85 11.37 3.81 -9.46
CA ALA A 85 12.11 4.50 -8.40
C ALA A 85 11.19 5.27 -7.42
N ASN A 86 9.95 5.50 -7.80
CA ASN A 86 8.94 6.26 -7.08
C ASN A 86 7.91 5.40 -6.34
N LEU A 87 8.02 4.06 -6.38
CA LEU A 87 7.10 3.15 -5.71
C LEU A 87 7.63 2.72 -4.34
N ILE A 88 6.80 2.93 -3.32
CA ILE A 88 6.98 2.37 -1.98
C ILE A 88 5.88 1.33 -1.77
N HIS A 89 6.26 0.06 -1.64
CA HIS A 89 5.36 -1.05 -1.37
C HIS A 89 5.40 -1.38 0.12
N VAL A 90 4.33 -1.10 0.83
CA VAL A 90 4.19 -1.37 2.27
C VAL A 90 3.33 -2.61 2.45
N VAL A 91 3.83 -3.60 3.17
CA VAL A 91 3.07 -4.79 3.55
C VAL A 91 2.82 -4.75 5.06
N ILE A 92 1.55 -4.66 5.43
CA ILE A 92 1.12 -4.75 6.83
C ILE A 92 0.92 -6.23 7.14
N ASN A 93 1.78 -6.75 8.01
CA ASN A 93 1.87 -8.17 8.34
C ASN A 93 1.37 -8.44 9.75
N ASN A 94 0.17 -9.02 9.85
CA ASN A 94 -0.42 -9.51 11.10
C ASN A 94 -0.51 -11.05 11.14
N ALA A 95 0.07 -11.73 10.15
CA ALA A 95 0.07 -13.18 9.98
C ALA A 95 -1.30 -13.83 9.86
N ALA A 96 -2.37 -13.06 9.58
CA ALA A 96 -3.74 -13.57 9.57
C ALA A 96 -4.61 -13.00 8.42
N HIS A 97 -5.43 -13.83 7.83
CA HIS A 97 -6.52 -13.44 6.94
C HIS A 97 -7.73 -12.94 7.75
N GLU A 98 -7.59 -11.80 8.43
CA GLU A 98 -8.58 -11.29 9.37
C GLU A 98 -9.99 -11.08 8.78
N THR A 99 -10.09 -10.72 7.52
CA THR A 99 -11.39 -10.40 6.88
C THR A 99 -12.17 -11.64 6.43
N VAL A 100 -11.56 -12.81 6.51
CA VAL A 100 -12.13 -14.08 6.05
C VAL A 100 -11.98 -15.19 7.10
N GLY A 101 -12.14 -14.86 8.36
CA GLY A 101 -12.18 -15.83 9.46
C GLY A 101 -10.92 -15.89 10.32
N GLY A 102 -9.91 -15.05 10.08
CA GLY A 102 -8.72 -14.96 10.95
C GLY A 102 -7.74 -16.12 10.81
N MET A 103 -7.84 -16.89 9.73
CA MET A 103 -6.91 -18.00 9.47
C MET A 103 -5.47 -17.50 9.32
N PRO A 104 -4.46 -18.29 9.73
CA PRO A 104 -3.06 -17.98 9.44
C PRO A 104 -2.82 -17.79 7.94
N VAL A 105 -2.00 -16.81 7.58
CA VAL A 105 -1.60 -16.56 6.18
C VAL A 105 -0.79 -17.74 5.63
N CYS A 106 0.18 -18.21 6.40
CA CYS A 106 0.93 -19.45 6.16
C CYS A 106 1.59 -19.89 7.47
N GLU A 107 2.01 -21.16 7.52
CA GLU A 107 2.77 -21.68 8.66
C GLU A 107 4.11 -20.93 8.78
N GLY A 108 4.44 -20.47 9.98
CA GLY A 108 5.64 -19.68 10.26
C GLY A 108 5.58 -18.21 9.80
N GLY A 109 4.46 -17.79 9.19
CA GLY A 109 4.26 -16.42 8.70
C GLY A 109 4.96 -16.11 7.37
N LEU A 110 4.50 -15.08 6.69
CA LEU A 110 5.15 -14.53 5.49
C LEU A 110 6.16 -13.48 5.92
N CYS A 111 7.38 -13.54 5.40
CA CYS A 111 8.34 -12.43 5.47
C CYS A 111 8.43 -11.76 4.09
N ALA A 112 7.53 -10.80 3.84
CA ALA A 112 7.42 -10.12 2.56
C ALA A 112 8.72 -9.40 2.15
N ALA A 113 9.41 -8.80 3.11
CA ALA A 113 10.68 -8.12 2.87
C ALA A 113 11.79 -9.07 2.41
N LYS A 114 11.86 -10.29 2.97
CA LYS A 114 12.83 -11.31 2.52
C LYS A 114 12.50 -11.78 1.11
N VAL A 115 11.22 -12.03 0.80
CA VAL A 115 10.79 -12.41 -0.55
C VAL A 115 11.12 -11.31 -1.55
N ALA A 116 10.78 -10.06 -1.23
CA ALA A 116 11.08 -8.92 -2.08
C ALA A 116 12.58 -8.76 -2.35
N SER A 117 13.42 -8.93 -1.33
CA SER A 117 14.88 -8.93 -1.48
C SER A 117 15.34 -10.05 -2.42
N ALA A 118 14.83 -11.26 -2.23
CA ALA A 118 15.21 -12.43 -3.05
C ALA A 118 14.83 -12.28 -4.53
N VAL A 119 13.71 -11.59 -4.83
CA VAL A 119 13.29 -11.35 -6.22
C VAL A 119 13.88 -10.06 -6.83
N GLY A 120 14.69 -9.31 -6.08
CA GLY A 120 15.47 -8.19 -6.62
C GLY A 120 14.95 -6.79 -6.32
N TYR A 121 14.13 -6.61 -5.30
CA TYR A 121 13.88 -5.26 -4.77
C TYR A 121 15.19 -4.65 -4.26
N PRO A 122 15.58 -3.46 -4.74
CA PRO A 122 16.86 -2.88 -4.36
C PRO A 122 16.92 -2.41 -2.90
N ARG A 123 15.74 -2.23 -2.27
CA ARG A 123 15.65 -1.82 -0.87
C ARG A 123 14.51 -2.53 -0.16
N THR A 124 14.80 -3.07 1.03
CA THR A 124 13.81 -3.66 1.91
C THR A 124 14.01 -3.14 3.34
N LEU A 125 12.91 -2.77 3.99
CA LEU A 125 12.86 -2.24 5.34
C LEU A 125 11.89 -3.08 6.17
N ASN A 126 12.14 -3.15 7.48
CA ASN A 126 11.26 -3.83 8.43
C ASN A 126 10.97 -2.92 9.61
N ALA A 127 9.74 -2.93 10.10
CA ALA A 127 9.32 -2.24 11.32
C ALA A 127 8.54 -3.21 12.19
N ARG A 128 8.87 -3.25 13.50
CA ARG A 128 8.23 -4.14 14.47
C ARG A 128 7.70 -3.42 15.70
N ASP A 129 8.01 -2.15 15.81
CA ASP A 129 7.58 -1.25 16.87
C ASP A 129 7.47 0.18 16.32
N GLU A 130 6.97 1.12 17.12
CA GLU A 130 6.71 2.50 16.69
C GLU A 130 7.99 3.24 16.30
N SER A 131 9.08 3.04 17.00
CA SER A 131 10.35 3.71 16.74
C SER A 131 10.97 3.27 15.41
N THR A 132 10.98 1.97 15.16
CA THR A 132 11.46 1.39 13.89
C THR A 132 10.54 1.74 12.72
N LEU A 133 9.22 1.86 12.96
CA LEU A 133 8.26 2.29 11.95
C LEU A 133 8.50 3.75 11.55
N GLU A 134 8.70 4.66 12.51
CA GLU A 134 8.96 6.05 12.19
C GLU A 134 10.27 6.20 11.38
N ALA A 135 11.33 5.55 11.82
CA ALA A 135 12.61 5.55 11.10
C ALA A 135 12.47 5.00 9.68
N ALA A 136 11.81 3.84 9.51
CA ALA A 136 11.59 3.21 8.22
C ALA A 136 10.71 4.07 7.29
N LEU A 137 9.68 4.75 7.81
CA LEU A 137 8.85 5.67 7.03
C LEU A 137 9.63 6.91 6.57
N GLN A 138 10.50 7.47 7.42
CA GLN A 138 11.36 8.58 7.03
C GLN A 138 12.36 8.17 5.95
N GLU A 139 12.93 6.98 6.08
CA GLU A 139 13.84 6.40 5.10
C GLU A 139 13.12 6.13 3.76
N ALA A 140 11.94 5.50 3.77
CA ALA A 140 11.13 5.25 2.59
C ALA A 140 10.71 6.57 1.89
N LYS A 141 10.37 7.61 2.64
CA LYS A 141 10.05 8.94 2.08
C LYS A 141 11.21 9.57 1.32
N ARG A 142 12.46 9.26 1.68
CA ARG A 142 13.67 9.80 1.04
C ARG A 142 14.20 8.91 -0.07
N ALA A 143 13.73 7.66 -0.15
CA ALA A 143 14.22 6.69 -1.12
C ALA A 143 13.93 7.14 -2.57
N ASN A 144 14.92 7.01 -3.45
CA ASN A 144 14.80 7.20 -4.90
C ASN A 144 14.99 5.87 -5.63
N GLN A 145 14.44 4.82 -5.06
CA GLN A 145 14.46 3.48 -5.63
C GLN A 145 13.25 2.70 -5.12
N LEU A 146 12.85 1.66 -5.85
CA LEU A 146 11.81 0.74 -5.43
C LEU A 146 12.12 0.23 -4.02
N THR A 147 11.16 0.42 -3.11
CA THR A 147 11.34 0.08 -1.70
C THR A 147 10.18 -0.78 -1.21
N MET A 148 10.49 -1.90 -0.55
CA MET A 148 9.54 -2.64 0.27
C MET A 148 9.70 -2.22 1.72
N LEU A 149 8.59 -1.97 2.41
CA LEU A 149 8.52 -1.81 3.86
C LEU A 149 7.55 -2.84 4.42
N GLU A 150 8.05 -3.79 5.19
CA GLU A 150 7.21 -4.73 5.95
C GLU A 150 7.00 -4.19 7.37
N VAL A 151 5.73 -4.10 7.78
CA VAL A 151 5.33 -3.61 9.10
C VAL A 151 4.63 -4.75 9.85
N ALA A 152 5.25 -5.26 10.89
CA ALA A 152 4.61 -6.24 11.77
C ALA A 152 3.59 -5.54 12.67
N CYS A 153 2.41 -6.12 12.78
CA CYS A 153 1.35 -5.59 13.66
C CYS A 153 0.56 -6.74 14.32
N ALA A 154 -0.20 -6.40 15.33
CA ALA A 154 -1.12 -7.34 15.97
C ALA A 154 -2.39 -7.54 15.13
N VAL A 155 -3.02 -8.69 15.30
CA VAL A 155 -4.39 -8.94 14.81
C VAL A 155 -5.36 -8.04 15.58
N GLY A 156 -6.32 -7.45 14.86
CA GLY A 156 -7.36 -6.62 15.46
C GLY A 156 -7.66 -5.35 14.68
N ALA A 157 -8.74 -4.69 15.05
CA ALA A 157 -9.11 -3.37 14.56
C ALA A 157 -9.97 -2.68 15.62
N ARG A 158 -10.13 -1.38 15.51
CA ARG A 158 -11.08 -0.64 16.34
C ARG A 158 -12.50 -1.18 16.15
N ALA A 159 -13.25 -1.27 17.23
CA ALA A 159 -14.65 -1.75 17.19
C ALA A 159 -15.58 -0.80 16.40
N ASP A 160 -15.25 0.49 16.40
CA ASP A 160 -16.00 1.57 15.76
C ASP A 160 -15.57 1.87 14.32
N LEU A 161 -14.69 1.03 13.73
CA LEU A 161 -14.16 1.23 12.38
C LEU A 161 -15.29 1.15 11.33
N GLY A 162 -15.60 2.28 10.71
CA GLY A 162 -16.62 2.44 9.69
C GLY A 162 -16.25 1.83 8.33
N ARG A 163 -17.03 2.16 7.33
CA ARG A 163 -16.77 1.77 5.94
C ARG A 163 -16.65 3.04 5.09
N PRO A 164 -15.86 2.99 3.98
CA PRO A 164 -15.87 4.06 3.00
C PRO A 164 -17.29 4.34 2.51
N THR A 165 -17.66 5.61 2.43
CA THR A 165 -18.96 6.06 1.96
C THR A 165 -19.02 6.24 0.46
N THR A 166 -17.86 6.24 -0.22
CA THR A 166 -17.76 6.32 -1.68
C THR A 166 -17.93 4.94 -2.31
N THR A 167 -18.60 4.88 -3.46
CA THR A 167 -18.66 3.68 -4.27
C THR A 167 -17.31 3.42 -4.97
N PRO A 168 -17.02 2.16 -5.38
CA PRO A 168 -15.81 1.86 -6.16
C PRO A 168 -15.70 2.68 -7.46
N ILE A 169 -16.84 2.94 -8.12
CA ILE A 169 -16.88 3.75 -9.35
C ILE A 169 -16.50 5.19 -9.05
N GLN A 170 -17.09 5.80 -8.03
CA GLN A 170 -16.75 7.17 -7.60
C GLN A 170 -15.26 7.29 -7.23
N ASN A 171 -14.73 6.31 -6.49
CA ASN A 171 -13.33 6.31 -6.11
C ASN A 171 -12.40 6.20 -7.33
N ARG A 172 -12.72 5.31 -8.27
CA ARG A 172 -11.99 5.19 -9.55
C ARG A 172 -12.02 6.50 -10.32
N ASP A 173 -13.20 7.10 -10.49
CA ASP A 173 -13.37 8.29 -11.32
C ASP A 173 -12.67 9.51 -10.71
N ALA A 174 -12.69 9.64 -9.38
CA ALA A 174 -11.95 10.68 -8.66
C ALA A 174 -10.42 10.53 -8.87
N LEU A 175 -9.91 9.31 -8.71
CA LEU A 175 -8.49 9.05 -8.98
C LEU A 175 -8.11 9.32 -10.44
N MET A 176 -8.92 8.87 -11.40
CA MET A 176 -8.67 9.10 -12.82
C MET A 176 -8.66 10.58 -13.18
N ALA A 177 -9.58 11.37 -12.61
CA ALA A 177 -9.58 12.82 -12.76
C ALA A 177 -8.28 13.42 -12.21
N PHE A 178 -7.92 13.07 -10.97
CA PHE A 178 -6.68 13.52 -10.34
C PHE A 178 -5.41 13.18 -11.15
N LEU A 179 -5.38 12.00 -11.77
CA LEU A 179 -4.25 11.59 -12.62
C LEU A 179 -4.16 12.37 -13.93
N ARG A 180 -5.31 12.87 -14.45
CA ARG A 180 -5.38 13.65 -15.69
C ARG A 180 -5.05 15.13 -15.50
N GLU A 181 -5.27 15.69 -14.32
CA GLU A 181 -5.05 17.11 -14.03
C GLU A 181 -3.58 17.56 -14.07
N GLU A 182 -2.63 16.63 -14.10
CA GLU A 182 -1.23 16.95 -14.36
C GLU A 182 -0.96 17.12 -15.85
N LYS A 183 -1.18 18.31 -16.34
CA LYS A 183 -0.41 18.78 -17.49
C LYS A 183 1.02 19.09 -17.00
N ALA A 184 1.97 18.61 -17.79
CA ALA A 184 3.42 18.67 -17.68
C ALA A 184 3.99 19.82 -16.85
#